data_4892e20c2d628042b2f8a241cdba55ff
#
_entry.id   4892e20c2d628042b2f8a241cdba55ff
#
_cell.length_a   1.000
_cell.length_b   1.000
_cell.length_c   1.000
_cell.angle_alpha   90.00
_cell.angle_beta   90.00
_cell.angle_gamma   90.00
#
_symmetry.space_group_name_H-M   'P 1'
#
loop_
_entity.id
_entity.type
_entity.pdbx_description
1 polymer ?
#
loop_
_entity_poly.entity_id
_entity_poly.type
_entity_poly.pdbx_seq_one_letter_code
_entity_poly.pdbx_strand_id
1 'polypeptide(L)'
;YYTEFVKQTPSDSIVLTLACGKFRFNDLELGEIGGLPRLMDMGQCNDAYGAIQVAVALADAFGCSVNELPLSFVLSWYEQKAVCILLTLLHLGIKNIRLGPSLPAFLSPNILNFLVENYGIAPITTPEEDIKALMNHSK
;
A
#
# COMPACT_ATOMS: atom_id res chain seq x y z
N TYR A 1 -2.31 13.52 5.79
CA TYR A 1 -1.29 12.62 5.27
C TYR A 1 -1.70 12.00 3.94
N TYR A 2 -2.75 11.16 3.90
CA TYR A 2 -3.08 10.37 2.69
C TYR A 2 -3.40 11.22 1.46
N THR A 3 -4.13 12.30 1.62
CA THR A 3 -4.44 13.23 0.53
C THR A 3 -3.15 13.82 -0.06
N GLU A 4 -2.23 14.28 0.79
CA GLU A 4 -0.94 14.82 0.34
C GLU A 4 -0.03 13.72 -0.23
N PHE A 5 -0.02 12.54 0.36
CA PHE A 5 0.71 11.39 -0.17
C PHE A 5 0.26 11.07 -1.61
N VAL A 6 -1.05 10.97 -1.84
CA VAL A 6 -1.59 10.66 -3.18
C VAL A 6 -1.28 11.76 -4.18
N LYS A 7 -1.38 13.05 -3.79
CA LYS A 7 -1.03 14.18 -4.66
C LYS A 7 0.43 14.20 -5.08
N GLN A 8 1.31 13.73 -4.22
CA GLN A 8 2.76 13.75 -4.45
C GLN A 8 3.27 12.48 -5.13
N THR A 9 2.38 11.51 -5.46
CA THR A 9 2.80 10.33 -6.24
C THR A 9 3.34 10.75 -7.61
N PRO A 10 4.38 10.09 -8.12
CA PRO A 10 4.93 10.39 -9.44
C PRO A 10 3.88 10.39 -10.54
N SER A 11 4.05 11.21 -11.55
CA SER A 11 3.08 11.36 -12.64
C SER A 11 2.91 10.11 -13.51
N ASP A 12 3.86 9.19 -13.43
CA ASP A 12 3.88 7.89 -14.11
C ASP A 12 3.42 6.73 -13.22
N SER A 13 2.85 7.02 -12.04
CA SER A 13 2.35 6.01 -11.11
C SER A 13 0.82 5.94 -11.11
N ILE A 14 0.31 4.74 -10.87
CA ILE A 14 -1.11 4.47 -10.66
C ILE A 14 -1.35 4.21 -9.17
N VAL A 15 -2.43 4.78 -8.65
CA VAL A 15 -2.87 4.60 -7.26
C VAL A 15 -4.10 3.72 -7.26
N LEU A 16 -3.95 2.49 -6.77
CA LEU A 16 -5.09 1.62 -6.47
C LEU A 16 -5.53 1.89 -5.04
N THR A 17 -6.77 2.30 -4.85
CA THR A 17 -7.31 2.58 -3.53
C THR A 17 -8.56 1.77 -3.26
N LEU A 18 -8.84 1.50 -1.99
CA LEU A 18 -10.00 0.75 -1.57
C LEU A 18 -10.44 1.11 -0.15
N ALA A 19 -11.61 0.66 0.23
CA ALA A 19 -12.19 0.85 1.55
C ALA A 19 -12.48 2.32 1.92
N CYS A 20 -12.75 2.59 3.18
CA CYS A 20 -13.24 3.90 3.63
C CYS A 20 -12.19 5.02 3.52
N GLY A 21 -10.91 4.69 3.56
CA GLY A 21 -9.82 5.67 3.47
C GLY A 21 -9.82 6.48 2.17
N LYS A 22 -10.30 5.89 1.08
CA LYS A 22 -10.37 6.51 -0.24
C LYS A 22 -11.22 7.78 -0.30
N PHE A 23 -12.26 7.88 0.53
CA PHE A 23 -13.16 9.05 0.54
C PHE A 23 -12.50 10.36 0.97
N ARG A 24 -11.24 10.32 1.38
CA ARG A 24 -10.44 11.50 1.68
C ARG A 24 -9.77 12.09 0.45
N PHE A 25 -9.70 11.33 -0.65
CA PHE A 25 -8.96 11.75 -1.84
C PHE A 25 -9.52 11.17 -3.16
N ASN A 26 -10.65 10.47 -3.14
CA ASN A 26 -11.25 9.88 -4.33
C ASN A 26 -11.78 10.90 -5.35
N ASP A 27 -11.90 12.16 -4.96
CA ASP A 27 -12.28 13.29 -5.80
C ASP A 27 -11.07 14.01 -6.43
N LEU A 28 -9.85 13.54 -6.17
CA LEU A 28 -8.66 14.13 -6.78
C LEU A 28 -8.57 13.75 -8.26
N GLU A 29 -8.34 14.76 -9.09
CA GLU A 29 -8.07 14.59 -10.50
C GLU A 29 -6.55 14.43 -10.74
N LEU A 30 -6.07 13.20 -10.77
CA LEU A 30 -4.65 12.89 -11.00
C LEU A 30 -4.30 12.74 -12.51
N GLY A 31 -5.29 12.78 -13.38
CA GLY A 31 -5.10 12.55 -14.83
C GLY A 31 -5.07 11.08 -15.20
N GLU A 32 -4.53 10.80 -16.38
CA GLU A 32 -4.53 9.48 -17.00
C GLU A 32 -3.14 9.08 -17.51
N ILE A 33 -2.91 7.78 -17.60
CA ILE A 33 -1.74 7.17 -18.24
C ILE A 33 -2.24 6.16 -19.27
N GLY A 34 -1.95 6.39 -20.54
CA GLY A 34 -2.34 5.49 -21.63
C GLY A 34 -3.85 5.28 -21.74
N GLY A 35 -4.68 6.27 -21.36
CA GLY A 35 -6.14 6.19 -21.35
C GLY A 35 -6.71 5.51 -20.10
N LEU A 36 -5.88 5.20 -19.11
CA LEU A 36 -6.31 4.66 -17.82
C LEU A 36 -6.21 5.76 -16.74
N PRO A 37 -7.24 5.94 -15.89
CA PRO A 37 -7.16 6.89 -14.80
C PRO A 37 -6.05 6.51 -13.83
N ARG A 38 -5.29 7.49 -13.36
CA ARG A 38 -4.23 7.26 -12.39
C ARG A 38 -4.75 6.92 -10.98
N LEU A 39 -5.96 7.32 -10.66
CA LEU A 39 -6.62 6.96 -9.41
C LEU A 39 -7.74 5.96 -9.72
N MET A 40 -7.57 4.73 -9.24
CA MET A 40 -8.51 3.63 -9.47
C MET A 40 -9.10 3.15 -8.16
N ASP A 41 -10.43 3.12 -8.09
CA ASP A 41 -11.17 2.60 -6.96
C ASP A 41 -11.41 1.09 -7.13
N MET A 42 -10.81 0.31 -6.23
CA MET A 42 -10.95 -1.15 -6.20
C MET A 42 -12.14 -1.65 -5.36
N GLY A 43 -12.94 -0.74 -4.82
CA GLY A 43 -14.13 -1.09 -4.04
C GLY A 43 -13.98 -0.96 -2.53
N GLN A 44 -14.61 -1.84 -1.79
CA GLN A 44 -14.64 -1.81 -0.33
C GLN A 44 -13.55 -2.70 0.27
N CYS A 45 -13.46 -2.72 1.60
CA CYS A 45 -12.44 -3.53 2.31
C CYS A 45 -12.52 -5.04 1.98
N ASN A 46 -13.69 -5.55 1.59
CA ASN A 46 -13.83 -6.94 1.14
C ASN A 46 -13.13 -7.20 -0.20
N ASP A 47 -12.91 -6.15 -0.99
CA ASP A 47 -12.30 -6.25 -2.32
C ASP A 47 -10.76 -6.14 -2.27
N ALA A 48 -10.19 -6.01 -1.06
CA ALA A 48 -8.74 -5.97 -0.86
C ALA A 48 -8.01 -7.19 -1.44
N TYR A 49 -8.63 -8.35 -1.38
CA TYR A 49 -8.08 -9.56 -1.98
C TYR A 49 -8.07 -9.51 -3.52
N GLY A 50 -8.99 -8.77 -4.13
CA GLY A 50 -8.94 -8.46 -5.55
C GLY A 50 -7.72 -7.62 -5.92
N ALA A 51 -7.38 -6.62 -5.12
CA ALA A 51 -6.16 -5.82 -5.29
C ALA A 51 -4.89 -6.67 -5.14
N ILE A 52 -4.87 -7.62 -4.20
CA ILE A 52 -3.77 -8.59 -4.05
C ILE A 52 -3.66 -9.48 -5.30
N GLN A 53 -4.77 -9.95 -5.85
CA GLN A 53 -4.79 -10.73 -7.10
C GLN A 53 -4.22 -9.92 -8.28
N VAL A 54 -4.51 -8.62 -8.36
CA VAL A 54 -3.90 -7.75 -9.38
C VAL A 54 -2.38 -7.70 -9.21
N ALA A 55 -1.88 -7.55 -7.98
CA ALA A 55 -0.45 -7.55 -7.71
C ALA A 55 0.23 -8.86 -8.10
N VAL A 56 -0.38 -10.00 -7.80
CA VAL A 56 0.12 -11.32 -8.19
C VAL A 56 0.10 -11.50 -9.70
N ALA A 57 -0.98 -11.11 -10.37
CA ALA A 57 -1.09 -11.19 -11.83
C ALA A 57 -0.06 -10.30 -12.55
N LEU A 58 0.24 -9.11 -11.99
CA LEU A 58 1.32 -8.26 -12.50
C LEU A 58 2.69 -8.93 -12.34
N ALA A 59 2.97 -9.52 -11.18
CA ALA A 59 4.21 -10.25 -10.95
C ALA A 59 4.39 -11.39 -11.95
N ASP A 60 3.34 -12.18 -12.19
CA ASP A 60 3.34 -13.25 -13.18
C ASP A 60 3.57 -12.71 -14.61
N ALA A 61 2.90 -11.62 -14.98
CA ALA A 61 3.07 -11.00 -16.29
C ALA A 61 4.49 -10.46 -16.54
N PHE A 62 5.15 -9.95 -15.51
CA PHE A 62 6.54 -9.46 -15.57
C PHE A 62 7.58 -10.56 -15.30
N GLY A 63 7.16 -11.77 -14.90
CA GLY A 63 8.04 -12.89 -14.61
C GLY A 63 8.91 -12.67 -13.37
N CYS A 64 8.40 -11.97 -12.37
CA CYS A 64 9.12 -11.64 -11.13
C CYS A 64 8.23 -11.89 -9.90
N SER A 65 8.77 -11.69 -8.71
CA SER A 65 7.99 -11.70 -7.48
C SER A 65 7.30 -10.36 -7.25
N VAL A 66 6.25 -10.34 -6.41
CA VAL A 66 5.57 -9.09 -6.04
C VAL A 66 6.53 -8.08 -5.40
N ASN A 67 7.54 -8.56 -4.67
CA ASN A 67 8.55 -7.70 -4.02
C ASN A 67 9.52 -7.04 -5.01
N GLU A 68 9.65 -7.56 -6.22
CA GLU A 68 10.49 -7.02 -7.29
C GLU A 68 9.72 -6.06 -8.20
N LEU A 69 8.39 -6.02 -8.10
CA LEU A 69 7.59 -5.03 -8.80
C LEU A 69 7.81 -3.62 -8.21
N PRO A 70 7.71 -2.56 -9.03
CA PRO A 70 7.67 -1.19 -8.55
C PRO A 70 6.30 -0.88 -7.91
N LEU A 71 5.95 -1.63 -6.88
CA LEU A 71 4.67 -1.63 -6.20
C LEU A 71 4.89 -1.41 -4.71
N SER A 72 4.08 -0.53 -4.12
CA SER A 72 4.16 -0.18 -2.72
C SER A 72 2.81 -0.38 -2.03
N PHE A 73 2.83 -0.92 -0.83
CA PHE A 73 1.65 -1.15 -0.03
C PHE A 73 1.59 -0.17 1.14
N VAL A 74 0.48 0.54 1.24
CA VAL A 74 0.21 1.45 2.37
C VAL A 74 -1.12 1.07 2.99
N LEU A 75 -1.09 0.58 4.23
CA LEU A 75 -2.26 0.23 5.00
C LEU A 75 -2.58 1.36 5.98
N SER A 76 -3.78 1.92 5.88
CA SER A 76 -4.13 3.17 6.55
C SER A 76 -5.11 3.03 7.70
N TRP A 77 -5.78 1.92 7.84
CA TRP A 77 -6.85 1.74 8.81
C TRP A 77 -6.79 0.37 9.48
N TYR A 78 -6.84 0.36 10.81
CA TYR A 78 -6.66 -0.86 11.60
C TYR A 78 -7.96 -1.37 12.19
N GLU A 79 -8.88 -1.70 11.33
CA GLU A 79 -9.97 -2.59 11.69
C GLU A 79 -9.51 -4.05 11.63
N GLN A 80 -10.31 -4.96 12.16
CA GLN A 80 -10.02 -6.40 12.14
C GLN A 80 -9.69 -6.92 10.74
N LYS A 81 -10.38 -6.42 9.70
CA LYS A 81 -10.12 -6.79 8.30
C LYS A 81 -8.74 -6.36 7.81
N ALA A 82 -8.27 -5.18 8.20
CA ALA A 82 -6.94 -4.72 7.84
C ALA A 82 -5.85 -5.59 8.45
N VAL A 83 -6.06 -6.09 9.66
CA VAL A 83 -5.16 -7.06 10.29
C VAL A 83 -5.13 -8.38 9.51
N CYS A 84 -6.29 -8.91 9.11
CA CYS A 84 -6.36 -10.11 8.28
C CYS A 84 -5.65 -9.92 6.93
N ILE A 85 -5.83 -8.77 6.30
CA ILE A 85 -5.14 -8.42 5.04
C ILE A 85 -3.63 -8.36 5.27
N LEU A 86 -3.17 -7.69 6.31
CA LEU A 86 -1.76 -7.66 6.67
C LEU A 86 -1.18 -9.07 6.83
N LEU A 87 -1.84 -9.92 7.60
CA LEU A 87 -1.39 -11.31 7.80
C LEU A 87 -1.36 -12.10 6.48
N THR A 88 -2.32 -11.87 5.59
CA THR A 88 -2.33 -12.48 4.25
C THR A 88 -1.13 -12.01 3.42
N LEU A 89 -0.83 -10.70 3.41
CA LEU A 89 0.33 -10.16 2.71
C LEU A 89 1.64 -10.76 3.23
N LEU A 90 1.78 -10.87 4.55
CA LEU A 90 2.95 -11.49 5.19
C LEU A 90 3.06 -12.98 4.86
N HIS A 91 1.94 -13.70 4.83
CA HIS A 91 1.89 -15.12 4.43
C HIS A 91 2.33 -15.32 2.97
N LEU A 92 1.98 -14.40 2.09
CA LEU A 92 2.42 -14.38 0.70
C LEU A 92 3.89 -13.95 0.53
N GLY A 93 4.59 -13.63 1.60
CA GLY A 93 5.96 -13.18 1.57
C GLY A 93 6.15 -11.74 1.10
N ILE A 94 5.09 -10.93 1.06
CA ILE A 94 5.15 -9.53 0.65
C ILE A 94 5.76 -8.70 1.78
N LYS A 95 6.74 -7.86 1.42
CA LYS A 95 7.52 -7.04 2.34
C LYS A 95 7.33 -5.54 2.05
N ASN A 96 7.98 -4.71 2.85
CA ASN A 96 8.02 -3.23 2.68
C ASN A 96 6.65 -2.57 2.74
N ILE A 97 5.79 -3.03 3.65
CA ILE A 97 4.46 -2.48 3.87
C ILE A 97 4.55 -1.29 4.81
N ARG A 98 3.97 -0.15 4.42
CA ARG A 98 3.79 1.02 5.29
C ARG A 98 2.49 0.89 6.08
N LEU A 99 2.58 1.12 7.38
CA LEU A 99 1.43 1.12 8.29
C LEU A 99 1.18 2.53 8.82
N GLY A 100 0.02 3.07 8.56
CA GLY A 100 -0.31 4.44 8.92
C GLY A 100 -1.23 4.58 10.11
N PRO A 101 -1.77 5.77 10.48
CA PRO A 101 -1.01 6.75 11.26
C PRO A 101 -0.88 6.36 12.73
N SER A 102 -1.64 5.37 13.19
CA SER A 102 -1.54 4.79 14.54
C SER A 102 -1.44 3.28 14.43
N LEU A 103 -0.55 2.69 15.18
CA LEU A 103 -0.45 1.24 15.29
C LEU A 103 -1.61 0.71 16.14
N PRO A 104 -2.12 -0.50 15.86
CA PRO A 104 -3.12 -1.12 16.70
C PRO A 104 -2.65 -1.24 18.15
N ALA A 105 -3.55 -0.95 19.10
CA ALA A 105 -3.22 -0.98 20.53
C ALA A 105 -2.74 -2.36 21.04
N PHE A 106 -3.04 -3.43 20.33
CA PHE A 106 -2.59 -4.79 20.66
C PHE A 106 -1.18 -5.12 20.16
N LEU A 107 -0.55 -4.27 19.35
CA LEU A 107 0.85 -4.45 18.95
C LEU A 107 1.76 -4.00 20.08
N SER A 108 2.30 -4.98 20.80
CA SER A 108 3.36 -4.71 21.78
C SER A 108 4.65 -4.26 21.06
N PRO A 109 5.55 -3.54 21.74
CA PRO A 109 6.84 -3.16 21.17
C PRO A 109 7.64 -4.35 20.61
N ASN A 110 7.56 -5.50 21.27
CA ASN A 110 8.27 -6.71 20.84
C ASN A 110 7.71 -7.25 19.51
N ILE A 111 6.39 -7.26 19.36
CA ILE A 111 5.73 -7.68 18.10
C ILE A 111 6.07 -6.70 16.99
N LEU A 112 6.04 -5.40 17.27
CA LEU A 112 6.40 -4.38 16.29
C LEU A 112 7.84 -4.55 15.81
N ASN A 113 8.80 -4.70 16.73
CA ASN A 113 10.21 -4.94 16.40
C ASN A 113 10.38 -6.19 15.53
N PHE A 114 9.70 -7.27 15.88
CA PHE A 114 9.71 -8.50 15.09
C PHE A 114 9.21 -8.28 13.66
N LEU A 115 8.12 -7.53 13.48
CA LEU A 115 7.56 -7.21 12.17
C LEU A 115 8.50 -6.31 11.35
N VAL A 116 9.12 -5.32 11.98
CA VAL A 116 10.08 -4.42 11.33
C VAL A 116 11.31 -5.20 10.85
N GLU A 117 11.89 -6.02 11.71
CA GLU A 117 13.14 -6.73 11.43
C GLU A 117 12.96 -7.85 10.40
N ASN A 118 11.83 -8.58 10.45
CA ASN A 118 11.65 -9.76 9.60
C ASN A 118 10.88 -9.48 8.29
N TYR A 119 10.03 -8.46 8.27
CA TYR A 119 9.14 -8.18 7.14
C TYR A 119 9.33 -6.78 6.53
N GLY A 120 10.21 -5.97 7.07
CA GLY A 120 10.45 -4.61 6.58
C GLY A 120 9.22 -3.69 6.74
N ILE A 121 8.35 -3.98 7.71
CA ILE A 121 7.20 -3.12 8.00
C ILE A 121 7.70 -1.83 8.62
N ALA A 122 7.18 -0.69 8.16
CA ALA A 122 7.53 0.61 8.71
C ALA A 122 6.27 1.45 8.97
N PRO A 123 6.26 2.26 10.04
CA PRO A 123 5.22 3.25 10.22
C PRO A 123 5.31 4.32 9.14
N ILE A 124 4.20 4.99 8.85
CA ILE A 124 4.23 6.20 8.03
C ILE A 124 4.95 7.34 8.78
N THR A 125 5.64 8.18 8.04
CA THR A 125 6.32 9.38 8.55
C THR A 125 5.68 10.64 7.96
N THR A 126 6.34 11.30 7.03
CA THR A 126 5.75 12.38 6.24
C THR A 126 5.47 11.90 4.82
N PRO A 127 4.51 12.49 4.09
CA PRO A 127 4.25 12.09 2.70
C PRO A 127 5.48 12.16 1.82
N GLU A 128 6.30 13.19 1.98
CA GLU A 128 7.50 13.44 1.19
C GLU A 128 8.60 12.39 1.45
N GLU A 129 8.82 12.06 2.72
CA GLU A 129 9.82 11.07 3.12
C GLU A 129 9.41 9.66 2.70
N ASP A 130 8.13 9.32 2.88
CA ASP A 130 7.61 8.01 2.53
C ASP A 130 7.63 7.78 1.01
N ILE A 131 7.26 8.77 0.20
CA ILE A 131 7.36 8.68 -1.25
C ILE A 131 8.80 8.51 -1.70
N LYS A 132 9.74 9.29 -1.15
CA LYS A 132 11.16 9.13 -1.47
C LYS A 132 11.68 7.73 -1.12
N ALA A 133 11.32 7.22 0.06
CA ALA A 133 11.73 5.90 0.49
C ALA A 133 11.16 4.81 -0.42
N LEU A 134 9.87 4.89 -0.79
CA LEU A 134 9.21 3.94 -1.66
C LEU A 134 9.78 3.95 -3.09
N MET A 135 10.05 5.14 -3.63
CA MET A 135 10.66 5.28 -4.97
C MET A 135 12.10 4.76 -5.03
N ASN A 136 12.86 4.84 -3.94
CA ASN A 136 14.21 4.28 -3.89
C ASN A 136 14.23 2.75 -3.81
N HIS A 137 13.19 2.12 -3.32
CA HIS A 137 13.04 0.66 -3.32
C HIS A 137 12.56 0.10 -4.66
N SER A 138 11.99 0.94 -5.51
CA SER A 138 11.44 0.57 -6.83
C SER A 138 12.50 0.64 -7.97
N LYS A 139 13.75 0.92 -7.63
CA LYS A 139 14.89 0.90 -8.55
C LYS A 139 15.76 -0.33 -8.29
#